data_d6fdb64375831aad6cbddd1c0e30937d
#
_entry.id   d6fdb64375831aad6cbddd1c0e30937d
#
_cell.length_a   1.000
_cell.length_b   1.000
_cell.length_c   1.000
_cell.angle_alpha   90.00
_cell.angle_beta   90.00
_cell.angle_gamma   90.00
#
_symmetry.space_group_name_H-M   'P 1'
#
loop_
_entity.id
_entity.type
_entity.pdbx_description
1 polymer ?
#
loop_
_entity_poly.entity_id
_entity_poly.type
_entity_poly.pdbx_seq_one_letter_code
_entity_poly.pdbx_strand_id
1 'polypeptide(L)'
;YRPQPLKRVYIPKKNGKLRPLSIPTMTDRAMQTLHKFALEPLAETYGDLNSYGFRIGRSTHDAIEQCFTDLNKGKSPQWILEGDIKGCFDHISHNWLLANIPMDKEMLGKWLKCGFVETKKLFPTEEGTPQGGTISPVLMNMTLDGLERILKERFPMRRAVAGKTVYDQINFVRYADDFIVTGKSPETLRNEVMPIIKDFLAERGLQLSEEKTVITHISDGFDFLGQSIRKYNGKLLIKPSKNAIKSFLKKVRAIVRENKTATQDLLICKLNPVIRGWVNYHRYVVSADIFGLVDHRIFECLWRWACRRHKRKGKRWIANKYWHHIDNRTWTFAAEPAFRGKDFDEKYLKLEYAANTKIIRFKKIAAEANPFDEKWTGYYEE
;
A
#
# COMPACT_ATOMS: atom_id res chain seq x y z
N TYR A 1 -7.16 35.01 0.17
CA TYR A 1 -7.14 33.78 0.99
C TYR A 1 -5.82 33.65 1.73
N ARG A 2 -5.87 33.31 3.02
CA ARG A 2 -4.71 33.04 3.87
C ARG A 2 -4.90 31.69 4.56
N PRO A 3 -4.06 30.68 4.30
CA PRO A 3 -4.16 29.38 4.95
C PRO A 3 -3.88 29.48 6.44
N GLN A 4 -4.54 28.62 7.21
CA GLN A 4 -4.31 28.53 8.65
C GLN A 4 -3.16 27.56 8.95
N PRO A 5 -2.46 27.75 10.08
CA PRO A 5 -1.46 26.78 10.53
C PRO A 5 -2.04 25.38 10.68
N LEU A 6 -1.26 24.36 10.32
CA LEU A 6 -1.65 22.96 10.36
C LEU A 6 -1.76 22.47 11.81
N LYS A 7 -2.70 21.57 12.10
CA LYS A 7 -2.76 20.89 13.39
C LYS A 7 -1.84 19.67 13.39
N ARG A 8 -0.82 19.63 14.24
CA ARG A 8 0.07 18.50 14.42
C ARG A 8 -0.60 17.41 15.25
N VAL A 9 -0.59 16.16 14.75
CA VAL A 9 -1.07 14.97 15.43
C VAL A 9 -0.08 13.83 15.19
N TYR A 10 0.12 12.95 16.17
CA TYR A 10 1.03 11.82 16.05
C TYR A 10 0.28 10.50 15.98
N ILE A 11 0.63 9.68 14.99
CA ILE A 11 0.08 8.33 14.83
C ILE A 11 1.19 7.30 15.05
N PRO A 12 0.97 6.24 15.86
CA PRO A 12 1.97 5.20 16.07
C PRO A 12 2.24 4.39 14.79
N LYS A 13 3.53 4.27 14.43
CA LYS A 13 4.01 3.37 13.36
C LYS A 13 4.09 1.94 13.88
N LYS A 14 4.16 0.95 12.96
CA LYS A 14 4.33 -0.47 13.30
C LYS A 14 5.58 -0.78 14.13
N ASN A 15 6.63 0.02 13.97
CA ASN A 15 7.91 -0.09 14.69
C ASN A 15 7.94 0.64 16.04
N GLY A 16 6.81 1.17 16.52
CA GLY A 16 6.71 1.92 17.78
C GLY A 16 7.09 3.41 17.68
N LYS A 17 7.72 3.85 16.59
CA LYS A 17 7.96 5.29 16.36
C LYS A 17 6.65 6.00 16.02
N LEU A 18 6.60 7.30 16.25
CA LEU A 18 5.46 8.14 15.90
C LEU A 18 5.62 8.70 14.48
N ARG A 19 4.49 8.80 13.74
CA ARG A 19 4.41 9.52 12.47
C ARG A 19 3.71 10.84 12.73
N PRO A 20 4.37 11.98 12.50
CA PRO A 20 3.71 13.26 12.56
C PRO A 20 2.75 13.43 11.38
N LEU A 21 1.52 13.83 11.65
CA LEU A 21 0.56 14.28 10.65
C LEU A 21 0.32 15.77 10.84
N SER A 22 0.21 16.50 9.75
CA SER A 22 -0.07 17.94 9.75
C SER A 22 -1.41 18.15 9.04
N ILE A 23 -2.46 18.38 9.82
CA ILE A 23 -3.84 18.36 9.34
C ILE A 23 -4.28 19.80 9.04
N PRO A 24 -4.59 20.15 7.76
CA PRO A 24 -5.17 21.43 7.39
C PRO A 24 -6.61 21.58 7.90
N THR A 25 -7.09 22.83 8.00
CA THR A 25 -8.51 23.10 8.25
C THR A 25 -9.40 22.60 7.11
N MET A 26 -10.70 22.53 7.33
CA MET A 26 -11.64 22.09 6.28
C MET A 26 -11.66 23.08 5.10
N THR A 27 -11.57 24.38 5.36
CA THR A 27 -11.47 25.42 4.33
C THR A 27 -10.19 25.25 3.50
N ASP A 28 -9.04 25.01 4.16
CA ASP A 28 -7.77 24.78 3.46
C ASP A 28 -7.82 23.52 2.61
N ARG A 29 -8.45 22.45 3.11
CA ARG A 29 -8.65 21.21 2.33
C ARG A 29 -9.51 21.45 1.09
N ALA A 30 -10.60 22.21 1.20
CA ALA A 30 -11.45 22.57 0.08
C ALA A 30 -10.66 23.34 -0.98
N MET A 31 -9.89 24.35 -0.57
CA MET A 31 -9.01 25.12 -1.47
C MET A 31 -7.93 24.24 -2.11
N GLN A 32 -7.27 23.39 -1.33
CA GLN A 32 -6.29 22.44 -1.86
C GLN A 32 -6.92 21.47 -2.86
N THR A 33 -8.16 21.01 -2.61
CA THR A 33 -8.88 20.09 -3.52
C THR A 33 -9.23 20.78 -4.83
N LEU A 34 -9.62 22.06 -4.81
CA LEU A 34 -9.87 22.84 -6.02
C LEU A 34 -8.63 22.90 -6.93
N HIS A 35 -7.47 23.26 -6.33
CA HIS A 35 -6.21 23.29 -7.08
C HIS A 35 -5.72 21.90 -7.49
N LYS A 36 -6.00 20.88 -6.70
CA LYS A 36 -5.72 19.48 -7.02
C LYS A 36 -6.44 19.07 -8.30
N PHE A 37 -7.71 19.40 -8.46
CA PHE A 37 -8.47 19.09 -9.67
C PHE A 37 -7.86 19.70 -10.94
N ALA A 38 -7.23 20.85 -10.83
CA ALA A 38 -6.51 21.47 -11.95
C ALA A 38 -5.13 20.82 -12.21
N LEU A 39 -4.46 20.27 -11.17
CA LEU A 39 -3.16 19.63 -11.31
C LEU A 39 -3.24 18.16 -11.72
N GLU A 40 -4.29 17.42 -11.34
CA GLU A 40 -4.41 15.99 -11.62
C GLU A 40 -4.31 15.64 -13.12
N PRO A 41 -4.97 16.35 -14.05
CA PRO A 41 -4.83 16.08 -15.47
C PRO A 41 -3.37 16.18 -15.97
N LEU A 42 -2.65 17.18 -15.46
CA LEU A 42 -1.23 17.36 -15.79
C LEU A 42 -0.36 16.26 -15.18
N ALA A 43 -0.59 15.95 -13.90
CA ALA A 43 0.12 14.88 -13.20
C ALA A 43 -0.09 13.51 -13.87
N GLU A 44 -1.31 13.20 -14.33
CA GLU A 44 -1.58 11.96 -15.05
C GLU A 44 -0.96 11.92 -16.45
N THR A 45 -0.92 13.06 -17.15
CA THR A 45 -0.34 13.15 -18.50
C THR A 45 1.17 13.01 -18.52
N TYR A 46 1.86 13.61 -17.54
CA TYR A 46 3.33 13.62 -17.48
C TYR A 46 3.92 12.62 -16.48
N GLY A 47 3.07 11.94 -15.72
CA GLY A 47 3.49 10.97 -14.70
C GLY A 47 4.17 9.74 -15.27
N ASP A 48 5.07 9.16 -14.50
CA ASP A 48 5.73 7.90 -14.84
C ASP A 48 4.69 6.79 -15.05
N LEU A 49 4.81 6.00 -16.11
CA LEU A 49 3.84 5.00 -16.53
C LEU A 49 3.64 3.90 -15.47
N ASN A 50 4.71 3.48 -14.81
CA ASN A 50 4.70 2.45 -13.78
C ASN A 50 4.73 3.02 -12.35
N SER A 51 4.17 4.21 -12.18
CA SER A 51 3.84 4.81 -10.89
C SER A 51 2.35 4.61 -10.58
N TYR A 52 2.02 4.08 -9.40
CA TYR A 52 0.66 3.64 -9.07
C TYR A 52 0.07 4.30 -7.83
N GLY A 53 0.90 4.74 -6.88
CA GLY A 53 0.42 5.32 -5.62
C GLY A 53 -0.26 6.67 -5.81
N PHE A 54 -1.40 6.86 -5.17
CA PHE A 54 -2.20 8.10 -5.16
C PHE A 54 -2.69 8.59 -6.54
N ARG A 55 -2.68 7.75 -7.54
CA ARG A 55 -3.17 8.05 -8.89
C ARG A 55 -4.58 7.49 -9.09
N ILE A 56 -5.38 8.21 -9.89
CA ILE A 56 -6.77 7.85 -10.18
C ILE A 56 -6.84 6.51 -10.93
N GLY A 57 -7.74 5.63 -10.50
CA GLY A 57 -7.95 4.32 -11.13
C GLY A 57 -6.81 3.32 -10.93
N ARG A 58 -5.73 3.67 -10.21
CA ARG A 58 -4.57 2.80 -9.95
C ARG A 58 -4.55 2.31 -8.51
N SER A 59 -4.05 1.10 -8.31
CA SER A 59 -4.04 0.42 -7.01
C SER A 59 -2.70 -0.25 -6.71
N THR A 60 -2.55 -0.77 -5.51
CA THR A 60 -1.41 -1.61 -5.14
C THR A 60 -1.35 -2.90 -5.98
N HIS A 61 -2.51 -3.40 -6.42
CA HIS A 61 -2.57 -4.62 -7.24
C HIS A 61 -1.99 -4.40 -8.64
N ASP A 62 -2.13 -3.19 -9.22
CA ASP A 62 -1.50 -2.83 -10.49
C ASP A 62 0.02 -2.87 -10.39
N ALA A 63 0.58 -2.32 -9.30
CA ALA A 63 2.02 -2.37 -9.04
C ALA A 63 2.52 -3.83 -8.89
N ILE A 64 1.78 -4.66 -8.18
CA ILE A 64 2.12 -6.09 -7.99
C ILE A 64 2.01 -6.88 -9.29
N GLU A 65 0.99 -6.62 -10.12
CA GLU A 65 0.86 -7.28 -11.45
C GLU A 65 1.94 -6.78 -12.42
N GLN A 66 2.41 -5.52 -12.29
CA GLN A 66 3.58 -5.05 -13.02
C GLN A 66 4.84 -5.81 -12.59
N CYS A 67 5.06 -6.01 -11.30
CA CYS A 67 6.17 -6.84 -10.81
C CYS A 67 6.10 -8.27 -11.37
N PHE A 68 4.88 -8.84 -11.45
CA PHE A 68 4.69 -10.15 -12.07
C PHE A 68 5.07 -10.11 -13.56
N THR A 69 4.64 -9.10 -14.29
CA THR A 69 4.95 -8.93 -15.71
C THR A 69 6.46 -8.85 -15.95
N ASP A 70 7.18 -8.09 -15.14
CA ASP A 70 8.62 -7.87 -15.29
C ASP A 70 9.46 -9.10 -14.89
N LEU A 71 8.97 -9.92 -13.95
CA LEU A 71 9.79 -10.95 -13.30
C LEU A 71 9.39 -12.39 -13.62
N ASN A 72 8.24 -12.66 -14.26
CA ASN A 72 7.70 -14.01 -14.39
C ASN A 72 8.45 -14.93 -15.39
N LYS A 73 9.13 -14.34 -16.40
CA LYS A 73 9.78 -15.10 -17.48
C LYS A 73 11.11 -15.72 -17.03
N GLY A 74 11.52 -16.81 -17.65
CA GLY A 74 12.80 -17.47 -17.33
C GLY A 74 14.02 -16.58 -17.56
N LYS A 75 13.97 -15.70 -18.58
CA LYS A 75 15.04 -14.74 -18.92
C LYS A 75 14.83 -13.36 -18.32
N SER A 76 13.86 -13.18 -17.39
CA SER A 76 13.63 -11.90 -16.73
C SER A 76 14.76 -11.53 -15.78
N PRO A 77 14.87 -10.25 -15.36
CA PRO A 77 15.91 -9.81 -14.43
C PRO A 77 15.89 -10.63 -13.14
N GLN A 78 17.08 -10.82 -12.57
CA GLN A 78 17.25 -11.64 -11.37
C GLN A 78 17.57 -10.82 -10.10
N TRP A 79 17.90 -9.54 -10.27
CA TRP A 79 18.26 -8.67 -9.16
C TRP A 79 17.27 -7.52 -9.03
N ILE A 80 16.95 -7.19 -7.80
CA ILE A 80 15.97 -6.18 -7.45
C ILE A 80 16.63 -5.20 -6.47
N LEU A 81 16.61 -3.91 -6.80
CA LEU A 81 16.88 -2.82 -5.87
C LEU A 81 15.54 -2.42 -5.25
N GLU A 82 15.38 -2.66 -3.96
CA GLU A 82 14.28 -2.15 -3.15
C GLU A 82 14.69 -0.77 -2.64
N GLY A 83 13.95 0.29 -2.98
CA GLY A 83 14.25 1.65 -2.59
C GLY A 83 13.15 2.26 -1.71
N ASP A 84 13.57 2.92 -0.63
CA ASP A 84 12.71 3.70 0.26
C ASP A 84 13.29 5.12 0.38
N ILE A 85 12.44 6.14 0.26
CA ILE A 85 12.85 7.54 0.37
C ILE A 85 12.71 7.98 1.81
N LYS A 86 13.80 8.51 2.40
CA LYS A 86 13.80 8.95 3.79
C LYS A 86 12.88 10.15 4.00
N GLY A 87 11.76 9.96 4.72
CA GLY A 87 10.85 11.05 5.07
C GLY A 87 10.35 11.84 3.86
N CYS A 88 9.97 11.19 2.77
CA CYS A 88 9.67 11.82 1.48
C CYS A 88 8.81 13.08 1.62
N PHE A 89 7.65 12.99 2.31
CA PHE A 89 6.78 14.15 2.52
C PHE A 89 7.39 15.25 3.39
N ASP A 90 8.34 14.91 4.24
CA ASP A 90 8.89 15.84 5.24
C ASP A 90 10.07 16.65 4.69
N HIS A 91 10.71 16.21 3.59
CA HIS A 91 11.97 16.78 3.09
C HIS A 91 11.94 17.32 1.66
N ILE A 92 10.78 17.27 0.96
CA ILE A 92 10.71 17.85 -0.40
C ILE A 92 11.08 19.34 -0.34
N SER A 93 12.03 19.75 -1.18
CA SER A 93 12.47 21.15 -1.27
C SER A 93 11.34 22.09 -1.69
N HIS A 94 11.04 23.10 -0.86
CA HIS A 94 10.07 24.16 -1.21
C HIS A 94 10.49 24.91 -2.47
N ASN A 95 11.81 25.18 -2.63
CA ASN A 95 12.33 25.86 -3.81
C ASN A 95 12.09 25.05 -5.07
N TRP A 96 12.33 23.72 -5.01
CA TRP A 96 12.05 22.85 -6.14
C TRP A 96 10.55 22.84 -6.49
N LEU A 97 9.67 22.71 -5.50
CA LEU A 97 8.22 22.74 -5.72
C LEU A 97 7.77 24.07 -6.35
N LEU A 98 8.23 25.19 -5.83
CA LEU A 98 7.90 26.51 -6.37
C LEU A 98 8.42 26.72 -7.79
N ALA A 99 9.55 26.14 -8.17
CA ALA A 99 10.09 26.22 -9.52
C ALA A 99 9.34 25.32 -10.52
N ASN A 100 8.99 24.10 -10.12
CA ASN A 100 8.61 23.03 -11.05
C ASN A 100 7.11 22.71 -11.09
N ILE A 101 6.34 22.95 -10.00
CA ILE A 101 4.89 22.63 -10.01
C ILE A 101 4.13 23.70 -10.81
N PRO A 102 3.34 23.34 -11.84
CA PRO A 102 2.62 24.29 -12.69
C PRO A 102 1.32 24.77 -12.04
N MET A 103 1.42 25.55 -10.96
CA MET A 103 0.31 26.18 -10.27
C MET A 103 0.68 27.59 -9.79
N ASP A 104 -0.28 28.34 -9.27
CA ASP A 104 -0.04 29.64 -8.65
C ASP A 104 1.01 29.53 -7.54
N LYS A 105 2.15 30.23 -7.73
CA LYS A 105 3.32 30.14 -6.85
C LYS A 105 3.08 30.81 -5.50
N GLU A 106 2.26 31.88 -5.48
CA GLU A 106 1.90 32.57 -4.25
C GLU A 106 1.04 31.66 -3.37
N MET A 107 0.05 31.01 -3.97
CA MET A 107 -0.82 30.05 -3.26
C MET A 107 -0.03 28.84 -2.74
N LEU A 108 0.80 28.24 -3.58
CA LEU A 108 1.66 27.12 -3.18
C LEU A 108 2.58 27.55 -2.04
N GLY A 109 3.25 28.70 -2.17
CA GLY A 109 4.14 29.22 -1.14
C GLY A 109 3.43 29.47 0.19
N LYS A 110 2.19 29.98 0.17
CA LYS A 110 1.38 30.17 1.38
C LYS A 110 1.09 28.84 2.08
N TRP A 111 0.75 27.77 1.34
CA TRP A 111 0.52 26.44 1.95
C TRP A 111 1.78 25.80 2.50
N LEU A 112 2.89 25.91 1.78
CA LEU A 112 4.17 25.34 2.20
C LEU A 112 4.70 26.02 3.47
N LYS A 113 4.46 27.33 3.62
CA LYS A 113 4.97 28.16 4.73
C LYS A 113 3.95 28.45 5.82
N CYS A 114 2.76 27.83 5.82
CA CYS A 114 1.73 28.14 6.81
C CYS A 114 2.08 27.70 8.24
N GLY A 115 3.11 26.87 8.41
CA GLY A 115 3.54 26.35 9.71
C GLY A 115 2.56 25.32 10.31
N PHE A 116 2.90 24.83 11.49
CA PHE A 116 2.03 23.91 12.23
C PHE A 116 1.97 24.29 13.71
N VAL A 117 0.83 24.00 14.32
CA VAL A 117 0.61 24.19 15.77
C VAL A 117 0.76 22.86 16.48
N GLU A 118 1.66 22.85 17.47
CA GLU A 118 1.89 21.74 18.38
C GLU A 118 1.94 22.30 19.82
N THR A 119 1.23 21.65 20.75
CA THR A 119 1.16 22.10 22.17
C THR A 119 0.87 23.62 22.33
N LYS A 120 -0.02 24.15 21.48
CA LYS A 120 -0.42 25.58 21.41
C LYS A 120 0.69 26.54 20.96
N LYS A 121 1.82 26.05 20.45
CA LYS A 121 2.90 26.86 19.87
C LYS A 121 2.92 26.69 18.35
N LEU A 122 3.20 27.77 17.63
CA LEU A 122 3.37 27.77 16.18
C LEU A 122 4.84 27.49 15.84
N PHE A 123 5.05 26.54 14.92
CA PHE A 123 6.35 26.18 14.38
C PHE A 123 6.36 26.47 12.87
N PRO A 124 7.44 27.01 12.32
CA PRO A 124 7.59 27.19 10.87
C PRO A 124 7.75 25.87 10.16
N THR A 125 7.47 25.86 8.85
CA THR A 125 7.80 24.78 7.91
C THR A 125 8.78 25.32 6.87
N GLU A 126 9.97 24.72 6.78
CA GLU A 126 11.05 25.16 5.89
C GLU A 126 11.21 24.22 4.68
N GLU A 127 10.76 23.00 4.82
CA GLU A 127 10.79 21.96 3.80
C GLU A 127 9.57 21.03 3.94
N GLY A 128 9.36 20.18 2.94
CA GLY A 128 8.31 19.18 2.93
C GLY A 128 6.92 19.68 2.56
N THR A 129 6.02 18.73 2.42
CA THR A 129 4.59 18.97 2.22
C THR A 129 3.80 18.34 3.37
N PRO A 130 2.69 18.94 3.83
CA PRO A 130 1.98 18.45 4.99
C PRO A 130 1.42 17.03 4.78
N GLN A 131 1.85 16.07 5.62
CA GLN A 131 1.23 14.75 5.68
C GLN A 131 -0.20 14.85 6.22
N GLY A 132 -1.19 14.97 5.32
CA GLY A 132 -2.61 15.18 5.64
C GLY A 132 -3.29 16.27 4.81
N GLY A 133 -2.53 17.00 3.99
CA GLY A 133 -3.06 17.88 2.94
C GLY A 133 -3.64 17.07 1.79
N THR A 134 -4.74 17.54 1.19
CA THR A 134 -5.38 16.84 0.05
C THR A 134 -4.57 16.93 -1.23
N ILE A 135 -3.78 17.98 -1.42
CA ILE A 135 -2.92 18.20 -2.59
C ILE A 135 -1.53 17.52 -2.45
N SER A 136 -1.07 17.24 -1.23
CA SER A 136 0.28 16.77 -0.97
C SER A 136 0.65 15.46 -1.71
N PRO A 137 -0.26 14.46 -1.88
CA PRO A 137 0.04 13.27 -2.66
C PRO A 137 0.34 13.58 -4.14
N VAL A 138 -0.37 14.53 -4.75
CA VAL A 138 -0.13 14.94 -6.15
C VAL A 138 1.21 15.66 -6.26
N LEU A 139 1.50 16.59 -5.34
CA LEU A 139 2.80 17.28 -5.29
C LEU A 139 3.96 16.30 -5.14
N MET A 140 3.82 15.30 -4.27
CA MET A 140 4.84 14.26 -4.09
C MET A 140 5.01 13.42 -5.36
N ASN A 141 3.93 13.00 -6.03
CA ASN A 141 4.03 12.26 -7.28
C ASN A 141 4.75 13.09 -8.36
N MET A 142 4.33 14.34 -8.57
CA MET A 142 4.99 15.23 -9.53
C MET A 142 6.46 15.50 -9.20
N THR A 143 6.83 15.46 -7.91
CA THR A 143 8.23 15.56 -7.48
C THR A 143 9.04 14.33 -7.88
N LEU A 144 8.45 13.13 -7.82
CA LEU A 144 9.13 11.87 -8.08
C LEU A 144 8.98 11.39 -9.53
N ASP A 145 8.07 11.99 -10.31
CA ASP A 145 7.89 11.66 -11.72
C ASP A 145 9.08 12.12 -12.57
N GLY A 146 9.36 11.34 -13.62
CA GLY A 146 10.50 11.51 -14.51
C GLY A 146 11.67 10.57 -14.19
N LEU A 147 11.70 9.91 -13.03
CA LEU A 147 12.75 8.95 -12.69
C LEU A 147 12.72 7.74 -13.60
N GLU A 148 11.53 7.20 -13.89
CA GLU A 148 11.38 6.08 -14.84
C GLU A 148 11.88 6.46 -16.22
N ARG A 149 11.58 7.68 -16.69
CA ARG A 149 12.03 8.19 -17.99
C ARG A 149 13.55 8.27 -18.04
N ILE A 150 14.21 8.85 -17.05
CA ILE A 150 15.68 8.95 -16.96
C ILE A 150 16.32 7.57 -16.99
N LEU A 151 15.76 6.61 -16.23
CA LEU A 151 16.26 5.24 -16.22
C LEU A 151 16.10 4.57 -17.59
N LYS A 152 14.96 4.75 -18.27
CA LYS A 152 14.73 4.20 -19.62
C LYS A 152 15.64 4.82 -20.68
N GLU A 153 15.92 6.10 -20.60
CA GLU A 153 16.85 6.79 -21.50
C GLU A 153 18.28 6.31 -21.29
N ARG A 154 18.71 6.13 -20.04
CA ARG A 154 20.06 5.67 -19.71
C ARG A 154 20.27 4.18 -19.98
N PHE A 155 19.24 3.37 -19.78
CA PHE A 155 19.25 1.92 -19.96
C PHE A 155 18.17 1.48 -20.96
N PRO A 156 18.31 1.82 -22.25
CA PRO A 156 17.38 1.35 -23.25
C PRO A 156 17.39 -0.19 -23.31
N MET A 157 16.33 -0.79 -23.81
CA MET A 157 16.18 -2.25 -23.90
C MET A 157 17.41 -2.94 -24.52
N ARG A 158 18.12 -2.24 -25.43
CA ARG A 158 19.37 -2.68 -26.05
C ARG A 158 20.33 -1.52 -26.06
N ARG A 159 21.51 -1.66 -25.50
CA ARG A 159 22.58 -0.68 -25.61
C ARG A 159 23.89 -1.33 -26.08
N ALA A 160 24.72 -0.59 -26.76
CA ALA A 160 26.07 -1.03 -27.18
C ALA A 160 27.07 -0.63 -26.08
N VAL A 161 27.85 -1.59 -25.56
CA VAL A 161 28.93 -1.36 -24.62
C VAL A 161 30.15 -2.11 -25.12
N ALA A 162 31.22 -1.41 -25.42
CA ALA A 162 32.48 -1.97 -25.97
C ALA A 162 32.24 -2.94 -27.14
N GLY A 163 31.38 -2.56 -28.12
CA GLY A 163 31.07 -3.36 -29.31
C GLY A 163 30.14 -4.55 -29.09
N LYS A 164 29.66 -4.77 -27.86
CA LYS A 164 28.70 -5.84 -27.54
C LYS A 164 27.31 -5.29 -27.23
N THR A 165 26.26 -5.99 -27.65
CA THR A 165 24.89 -5.66 -27.27
C THR A 165 24.64 -6.13 -25.86
N VAL A 166 24.27 -5.21 -24.95
CA VAL A 166 23.93 -5.46 -23.55
C VAL A 166 22.44 -5.25 -23.33
N TYR A 167 21.86 -6.09 -22.49
CA TYR A 167 20.48 -6.03 -22.02
C TYR A 167 20.51 -5.90 -20.51
N ASP A 168 20.37 -4.68 -19.98
CA ASP A 168 20.45 -4.42 -18.53
C ASP A 168 19.18 -4.82 -17.79
N GLN A 169 18.06 -4.90 -18.53
CA GLN A 169 16.76 -5.31 -18.01
C GLN A 169 16.30 -4.44 -16.83
N ILE A 170 16.52 -3.13 -16.96
CA ILE A 170 16.09 -2.16 -15.95
C ILE A 170 14.61 -1.88 -16.17
N ASN A 171 13.80 -2.25 -15.18
CA ASN A 171 12.39 -1.88 -15.08
C ASN A 171 12.19 -1.15 -13.76
N PHE A 172 11.25 -0.21 -13.74
CA PHE A 172 10.94 0.61 -12.59
C PHE A 172 9.46 0.44 -12.21
N VAL A 173 9.16 0.21 -10.94
CA VAL A 173 7.80 0.14 -10.41
C VAL A 173 7.75 0.95 -9.12
N ARG A 174 6.86 1.94 -9.04
CA ARG A 174 6.74 2.83 -7.89
C ARG A 174 5.32 2.85 -7.33
N TYR A 175 5.21 2.84 -6.03
CA TYR A 175 3.98 3.12 -5.31
C TYR A 175 4.25 4.17 -4.22
N ALA A 176 3.91 5.43 -4.51
CA ALA A 176 4.25 6.57 -3.66
C ALA A 176 5.78 6.70 -3.48
N ASP A 177 6.25 6.62 -2.23
CA ASP A 177 7.66 6.66 -1.83
C ASP A 177 8.37 5.30 -1.85
N ASP A 178 7.62 4.20 -1.93
CA ASP A 178 8.17 2.85 -2.08
C ASP A 178 8.37 2.52 -3.57
N PHE A 179 9.54 2.04 -3.97
CA PHE A 179 9.80 1.64 -5.35
C PHE A 179 10.75 0.45 -5.45
N ILE A 180 10.69 -0.22 -6.58
CA ILE A 180 11.66 -1.24 -6.96
C ILE A 180 12.27 -0.92 -8.33
N VAL A 181 13.53 -1.29 -8.51
CA VAL A 181 14.19 -1.31 -9.81
C VAL A 181 14.75 -2.70 -10.04
N THR A 182 14.42 -3.31 -11.19
CA THR A 182 14.98 -4.60 -11.57
C THR A 182 16.27 -4.42 -12.34
N GLY A 183 17.11 -5.45 -12.39
CA GLY A 183 18.33 -5.43 -13.17
C GLY A 183 18.91 -6.83 -13.39
N LYS A 184 19.75 -6.96 -14.41
CA LYS A 184 20.43 -8.21 -14.73
C LYS A 184 21.54 -8.55 -13.74
N SER A 185 22.25 -7.55 -13.22
CA SER A 185 23.34 -7.73 -12.28
C SER A 185 23.25 -6.76 -11.09
N PRO A 186 23.78 -7.13 -9.91
CA PRO A 186 23.80 -6.27 -8.73
C PRO A 186 24.80 -5.11 -8.90
N GLU A 187 25.85 -5.28 -9.71
CA GLU A 187 26.85 -4.26 -10.00
C GLU A 187 26.21 -3.10 -10.78
N THR A 188 25.43 -3.39 -11.83
CA THR A 188 24.71 -2.37 -12.60
C THR A 188 23.76 -1.59 -11.69
N LEU A 189 23.00 -2.29 -10.82
CA LEU A 189 22.10 -1.65 -9.87
C LEU A 189 22.84 -0.75 -8.88
N ARG A 190 24.00 -1.21 -8.35
CA ARG A 190 24.77 -0.48 -7.34
C ARG A 190 25.56 0.67 -7.93
N ASN A 191 26.24 0.45 -9.06
CA ASN A 191 27.26 1.36 -9.55
C ASN A 191 26.72 2.32 -10.64
N GLU A 192 25.63 1.99 -11.31
CA GLU A 192 25.06 2.81 -12.37
C GLU A 192 23.67 3.34 -11.99
N VAL A 193 22.74 2.48 -11.55
CA VAL A 193 21.35 2.87 -11.27
C VAL A 193 21.23 3.69 -9.99
N MET A 194 21.82 3.22 -8.89
CA MET A 194 21.71 3.88 -7.59
C MET A 194 22.27 5.30 -7.56
N PRO A 195 23.41 5.63 -8.20
CA PRO A 195 23.87 7.02 -8.33
C PRO A 195 22.86 7.91 -9.03
N ILE A 196 22.29 7.47 -10.17
CA ILE A 196 21.26 8.23 -10.90
C ILE A 196 20.06 8.55 -10.00
N ILE A 197 19.60 7.56 -9.23
CA ILE A 197 18.49 7.77 -8.30
C ILE A 197 18.89 8.77 -7.21
N LYS A 198 20.10 8.67 -6.65
CA LYS A 198 20.59 9.59 -5.62
C LYS A 198 20.66 11.02 -6.13
N ASP A 199 21.20 11.23 -7.32
CA ASP A 199 21.30 12.55 -7.95
C ASP A 199 19.91 13.14 -8.23
N PHE A 200 19.02 12.35 -8.80
CA PHE A 200 17.62 12.73 -9.04
C PHE A 200 16.90 13.17 -7.77
N LEU A 201 17.08 12.43 -6.67
CA LEU A 201 16.48 12.75 -5.39
C LEU A 201 17.13 13.98 -4.73
N ALA A 202 18.45 14.12 -4.82
CA ALA A 202 19.20 15.25 -4.24
C ALA A 202 18.75 16.61 -4.80
N GLU A 203 18.50 16.72 -6.11
CA GLU A 203 17.94 17.92 -6.74
C GLU A 203 16.60 18.36 -6.11
N ARG A 204 15.86 17.41 -5.54
CA ARG A 204 14.53 17.60 -4.95
C ARG A 204 14.55 17.74 -3.42
N GLY A 205 15.76 17.78 -2.84
CA GLY A 205 15.97 17.81 -1.39
C GLY A 205 15.75 16.47 -0.71
N LEU A 206 15.66 15.37 -1.48
CA LEU A 206 15.35 14.03 -1.00
C LEU A 206 16.57 13.13 -0.93
N GLN A 207 16.50 12.09 -0.10
CA GLN A 207 17.56 11.10 0.07
C GLN A 207 16.99 9.68 0.14
N LEU A 208 17.76 8.71 -0.39
CA LEU A 208 17.48 7.29 -0.14
C LEU A 208 17.69 6.94 1.33
N SER A 209 16.85 6.08 1.86
CA SER A 209 17.06 5.46 3.17
C SER A 209 18.09 4.35 3.04
N GLU A 210 19.32 4.58 3.50
CA GLU A 210 20.41 3.57 3.42
C GLU A 210 20.08 2.28 4.16
N GLU A 211 19.38 2.39 5.31
CA GLU A 211 18.95 1.23 6.12
C GLU A 211 17.93 0.33 5.43
N LYS A 212 17.15 0.87 4.48
CA LYS A 212 16.05 0.16 3.83
C LYS A 212 16.29 -0.09 2.35
N THR A 213 17.31 0.52 1.77
CA THR A 213 17.66 0.32 0.36
C THR A 213 18.55 -0.92 0.25
N VAL A 214 18.02 -1.98 -0.36
CA VAL A 214 18.66 -3.29 -0.43
C VAL A 214 18.64 -3.81 -1.86
N ILE A 215 19.72 -4.50 -2.26
CA ILE A 215 19.77 -5.25 -3.52
C ILE A 215 19.62 -6.74 -3.19
N THR A 216 18.54 -7.34 -3.69
CA THR A 216 18.14 -8.71 -3.37
C THR A 216 18.08 -9.57 -4.64
N HIS A 217 18.52 -10.81 -4.60
CA HIS A 217 18.31 -11.76 -5.67
C HIS A 217 16.89 -12.35 -5.61
N ILE A 218 16.23 -12.52 -6.77
CA ILE A 218 14.83 -12.98 -6.82
C ILE A 218 14.60 -14.38 -6.23
N SER A 219 15.64 -15.23 -6.12
CA SER A 219 15.56 -16.54 -5.44
C SER A 219 15.43 -16.39 -3.92
N ASP A 220 15.95 -15.29 -3.34
CA ASP A 220 15.80 -15.00 -1.92
C ASP A 220 14.45 -14.37 -1.64
N GLY A 221 13.95 -13.60 -2.64
CA GLY A 221 12.67 -12.93 -2.61
C GLY A 221 12.69 -11.62 -1.82
N PHE A 222 11.70 -10.79 -2.08
CA PHE A 222 11.52 -9.49 -1.43
C PHE A 222 10.05 -9.25 -1.09
N ASP A 223 9.81 -8.34 -0.15
CA ASP A 223 8.46 -7.94 0.26
C ASP A 223 8.12 -6.55 -0.33
N PHE A 224 7.07 -6.46 -1.15
CA PHE A 224 6.59 -5.21 -1.71
C PHE A 224 5.08 -5.08 -1.51
N LEU A 225 4.60 -3.95 -1.00
CA LEU A 225 3.19 -3.65 -0.75
C LEU A 225 2.43 -4.78 -0.02
N GLY A 226 3.08 -5.40 0.97
CA GLY A 226 2.47 -6.46 1.76
C GLY A 226 2.43 -7.84 1.09
N GLN A 227 3.02 -7.98 -0.09
CA GLN A 227 3.20 -9.23 -0.81
C GLN A 227 4.67 -9.65 -0.77
N SER A 228 4.93 -10.95 -0.72
CA SER A 228 6.26 -11.54 -0.88
C SER A 228 6.39 -12.08 -2.30
N ILE A 229 7.37 -11.58 -3.03
CA ILE A 229 7.64 -11.88 -4.44
C ILE A 229 8.92 -12.69 -4.51
N ARG A 230 8.84 -13.94 -5.01
CA ARG A 230 9.99 -14.83 -5.04
C ARG A 230 9.91 -15.84 -6.16
N LYS A 231 11.07 -16.19 -6.76
CA LYS A 231 11.18 -17.34 -7.68
C LYS A 231 11.59 -18.61 -6.94
N TYR A 232 10.85 -19.67 -7.22
CA TYR A 232 11.13 -21.05 -6.76
C TYR A 232 11.35 -21.91 -7.99
N ASN A 233 12.54 -22.45 -8.17
CA ASN A 233 12.88 -23.30 -9.33
C ASN A 233 12.47 -22.66 -10.68
N GLY A 234 12.74 -21.36 -10.84
CA GLY A 234 12.41 -20.61 -12.05
C GLY A 234 10.97 -20.11 -12.16
N LYS A 235 10.05 -20.55 -11.28
CA LYS A 235 8.65 -20.12 -11.25
C LYS A 235 8.44 -19.00 -10.25
N LEU A 236 7.94 -17.85 -10.72
CA LEU A 236 7.60 -16.71 -9.84
C LEU A 236 6.31 -17.01 -9.07
N LEU A 237 6.35 -16.84 -7.76
CA LEU A 237 5.18 -16.88 -6.89
C LEU A 237 5.09 -15.57 -6.10
N ILE A 238 3.89 -15.01 -6.07
CA ILE A 238 3.54 -13.84 -5.25
C ILE A 238 2.54 -14.32 -4.19
N LYS A 239 2.86 -14.08 -2.93
CA LYS A 239 2.07 -14.54 -1.77
C LYS A 239 1.92 -13.42 -0.75
N PRO A 240 0.91 -13.45 0.14
CA PRO A 240 0.88 -12.56 1.30
C PRO A 240 2.19 -12.65 2.10
N SER A 241 2.79 -11.50 2.42
CA SER A 241 4.06 -11.47 3.16
C SER A 241 3.89 -11.99 4.59
N LYS A 242 4.95 -12.54 5.17
CA LYS A 242 4.96 -12.98 6.57
C LYS A 242 4.57 -11.86 7.53
N ASN A 243 4.99 -10.64 7.22
CA ASN A 243 4.67 -9.45 8.02
C ASN A 243 3.19 -9.04 7.89
N ALA A 244 2.59 -9.16 6.70
CA ALA A 244 1.16 -8.92 6.49
C ALA A 244 0.31 -9.92 7.30
N ILE A 245 0.65 -11.23 7.23
CA ILE A 245 -0.03 -12.28 8.00
C ILE A 245 0.10 -12.05 9.50
N LYS A 246 1.31 -11.78 10.01
CA LYS A 246 1.54 -11.49 11.44
C LYS A 246 0.75 -10.28 11.92
N SER A 247 0.72 -9.19 11.15
CA SER A 247 0.00 -7.96 11.48
C SER A 247 -1.51 -8.19 11.52
N PHE A 248 -2.05 -8.91 10.54
CA PHE A 248 -3.46 -9.29 10.50
C PHE A 248 -3.86 -10.12 11.72
N LEU A 249 -3.13 -11.20 12.00
CA LEU A 249 -3.40 -12.05 13.17
C LEU A 249 -3.22 -11.31 14.50
N LYS A 250 -2.30 -10.34 14.58
CA LYS A 250 -2.15 -9.45 15.74
C LYS A 250 -3.42 -8.61 15.95
N LYS A 251 -3.98 -8.04 14.86
CA LYS A 251 -5.22 -7.26 14.90
C LYS A 251 -6.41 -8.12 15.33
N VAL A 252 -6.56 -9.32 14.77
CA VAL A 252 -7.62 -10.27 15.19
C VAL A 252 -7.51 -10.59 16.69
N ARG A 253 -6.30 -10.93 17.16
CA ARG A 253 -6.08 -11.24 18.59
C ARG A 253 -6.37 -10.05 19.50
N ALA A 254 -6.07 -8.83 19.06
CA ALA A 254 -6.38 -7.61 19.81
C ALA A 254 -7.90 -7.45 19.94
N ILE A 255 -8.66 -7.55 18.85
CA ILE A 255 -10.12 -7.47 18.86
C ILE A 255 -10.72 -8.50 19.84
N VAL A 256 -10.30 -9.77 19.75
CA VAL A 256 -10.81 -10.83 20.63
C VAL A 256 -10.45 -10.56 22.10
N ARG A 257 -9.24 -10.07 22.37
CA ARG A 257 -8.77 -9.77 23.73
C ARG A 257 -9.49 -8.57 24.35
N GLU A 258 -9.78 -7.55 23.58
CA GLU A 258 -10.50 -6.35 24.03
C GLU A 258 -12.00 -6.62 24.23
N ASN A 259 -12.53 -7.66 23.58
CA ASN A 259 -13.94 -8.03 23.64
C ASN A 259 -14.19 -9.34 24.42
N LYS A 260 -13.55 -9.51 25.59
CA LYS A 260 -13.67 -10.72 26.41
C LYS A 260 -15.10 -11.00 26.90
N THR A 261 -15.87 -9.95 27.17
CA THR A 261 -17.23 -10.00 27.69
C THR A 261 -18.32 -9.79 26.63
N ALA A 262 -17.91 -9.44 25.40
CA ALA A 262 -18.85 -9.21 24.30
C ALA A 262 -19.68 -10.45 23.96
N THR A 263 -20.87 -10.27 23.44
CA THR A 263 -21.67 -11.35 22.88
C THR A 263 -21.01 -11.91 21.61
N GLN A 264 -21.40 -13.11 21.20
CA GLN A 264 -20.81 -13.76 20.04
C GLN A 264 -21.08 -13.00 18.73
N ASP A 265 -22.32 -12.53 18.56
CA ASP A 265 -22.75 -11.73 17.41
C ASP A 265 -21.96 -10.42 17.31
N LEU A 266 -21.78 -9.68 18.41
CA LEU A 266 -20.97 -8.47 18.41
C LEU A 266 -19.51 -8.74 18.04
N LEU A 267 -18.95 -9.86 18.51
CA LEU A 267 -17.58 -10.25 18.17
C LEU A 267 -17.46 -10.57 16.67
N ILE A 268 -18.45 -11.27 16.09
CA ILE A 268 -18.51 -11.56 14.65
C ILE A 268 -18.60 -10.25 13.84
N CYS A 269 -19.47 -9.32 14.24
CA CYS A 269 -19.60 -8.01 13.59
C CYS A 269 -18.27 -7.23 13.55
N LYS A 270 -17.44 -7.36 14.60
CA LYS A 270 -16.12 -6.69 14.65
C LYS A 270 -15.05 -7.41 13.83
N LEU A 271 -15.12 -8.72 13.71
CA LEU A 271 -14.13 -9.53 13.01
C LEU A 271 -14.37 -9.57 11.49
N ASN A 272 -15.62 -9.73 11.05
CA ASN A 272 -15.95 -9.88 9.64
C ASN A 272 -15.39 -8.77 8.73
N PRO A 273 -15.53 -7.46 9.05
CA PRO A 273 -14.96 -6.42 8.21
C PRO A 273 -13.43 -6.50 8.10
N VAL A 274 -12.76 -6.95 9.17
CA VAL A 274 -11.29 -7.08 9.20
C VAL A 274 -10.85 -8.29 8.38
N ILE A 275 -11.57 -9.42 8.47
CA ILE A 275 -11.30 -10.62 7.65
C ILE A 275 -11.57 -10.29 6.18
N ARG A 276 -12.74 -9.75 5.85
CA ARG A 276 -13.16 -9.38 4.49
C ARG A 276 -12.16 -8.43 3.83
N GLY A 277 -11.76 -7.37 4.51
CA GLY A 277 -10.80 -6.41 3.99
C GLY A 277 -9.44 -7.06 3.68
N TRP A 278 -8.97 -7.97 4.56
CA TRP A 278 -7.69 -8.64 4.37
C TRP A 278 -7.72 -9.68 3.24
N VAL A 279 -8.76 -10.51 3.16
CA VAL A 279 -8.88 -11.51 2.09
C VAL A 279 -9.12 -10.88 0.72
N ASN A 280 -9.91 -9.80 0.64
CA ASN A 280 -10.12 -9.06 -0.60
C ASN A 280 -8.82 -8.44 -1.12
N TYR A 281 -7.95 -7.96 -0.23
CA TYR A 281 -6.64 -7.46 -0.61
C TYR A 281 -5.73 -8.56 -1.17
N HIS A 282 -5.76 -9.76 -0.59
CA HIS A 282 -4.86 -10.84 -0.96
C HIS A 282 -5.43 -11.87 -1.95
N ARG A 283 -6.68 -11.71 -2.39
CA ARG A 283 -7.34 -12.66 -3.31
C ARG A 283 -6.77 -12.69 -4.73
N TYR A 284 -5.90 -11.74 -5.07
CA TYR A 284 -5.30 -11.62 -6.41
C TYR A 284 -3.92 -12.28 -6.51
N VAL A 285 -3.46 -12.92 -5.46
CA VAL A 285 -2.14 -13.60 -5.40
C VAL A 285 -2.31 -15.03 -4.92
N VAL A 286 -1.23 -15.82 -4.88
CA VAL A 286 -1.24 -17.21 -4.42
C VAL A 286 -1.45 -17.27 -2.91
N SER A 287 -2.69 -17.28 -2.46
CA SER A 287 -3.08 -17.10 -1.05
C SER A 287 -3.95 -18.23 -0.46
N ALA A 288 -4.38 -19.23 -1.25
CA ALA A 288 -5.32 -20.27 -0.79
C ALA A 288 -4.85 -21.00 0.49
N ASP A 289 -3.62 -21.51 0.52
CA ASP A 289 -3.06 -22.19 1.70
C ASP A 289 -2.95 -21.27 2.90
N ILE A 290 -2.63 -19.99 2.63
CA ILE A 290 -2.50 -18.96 3.67
C ILE A 290 -3.87 -18.60 4.25
N PHE A 291 -4.92 -18.58 3.44
CA PHE A 291 -6.28 -18.38 3.91
C PHE A 291 -6.72 -19.50 4.84
N GLY A 292 -6.43 -20.78 4.49
CA GLY A 292 -6.68 -21.92 5.38
C GLY A 292 -5.89 -21.84 6.70
N LEU A 293 -4.61 -21.46 6.63
CA LEU A 293 -3.79 -21.22 7.83
C LEU A 293 -4.38 -20.13 8.73
N VAL A 294 -4.83 -19.04 8.14
CA VAL A 294 -5.41 -17.90 8.86
C VAL A 294 -6.71 -18.31 9.54
N ASP A 295 -7.60 -19.01 8.86
CA ASP A 295 -8.84 -19.55 9.45
C ASP A 295 -8.55 -20.42 10.66
N HIS A 296 -7.56 -21.31 10.56
CA HIS A 296 -7.14 -22.15 11.68
C HIS A 296 -6.67 -21.30 12.89
N ARG A 297 -5.86 -20.27 12.64
CA ARG A 297 -5.38 -19.37 13.71
C ARG A 297 -6.49 -18.52 14.33
N ILE A 298 -7.48 -18.13 13.55
CA ILE A 298 -8.68 -17.44 14.06
C ILE A 298 -9.49 -18.40 14.92
N PHE A 299 -9.71 -19.64 14.45
CA PHE A 299 -10.38 -20.68 15.22
C PHE A 299 -9.71 -20.90 16.59
N GLU A 300 -8.39 -21.10 16.64
CA GLU A 300 -7.66 -21.25 17.91
C GLU A 300 -7.87 -20.07 18.87
N CYS A 301 -7.92 -18.86 18.31
CA CYS A 301 -8.14 -17.64 19.10
C CYS A 301 -9.55 -17.61 19.70
N LEU A 302 -10.57 -17.91 18.89
CA LEU A 302 -11.97 -17.94 19.30
C LEU A 302 -12.26 -19.11 20.26
N TRP A 303 -11.65 -20.26 20.04
CA TRP A 303 -11.75 -21.41 20.94
C TRP A 303 -11.26 -21.05 22.35
N ARG A 304 -10.09 -20.42 22.45
CA ARG A 304 -9.55 -19.94 23.73
C ARG A 304 -10.45 -18.89 24.38
N TRP A 305 -11.06 -18.00 23.59
CA TRP A 305 -12.03 -17.02 24.06
C TRP A 305 -13.28 -17.71 24.64
N ALA A 306 -13.86 -18.67 23.94
CA ALA A 306 -15.04 -19.43 24.39
C ALA A 306 -14.77 -20.26 25.66
N CYS A 307 -13.65 -20.98 25.71
CA CYS A 307 -13.24 -21.76 26.90
C CYS A 307 -13.05 -20.88 28.14
N ARG A 308 -12.46 -19.69 27.97
CA ARG A 308 -12.24 -18.75 29.08
C ARG A 308 -13.56 -18.24 29.69
N ARG A 309 -14.59 -18.09 28.87
CA ARG A 309 -15.92 -17.66 29.33
C ARG A 309 -16.67 -18.73 30.12
N HIS A 310 -16.39 -20.01 29.88
CA HIS A 310 -17.11 -21.12 30.42
C HIS A 310 -16.20 -22.14 31.12
N LYS A 311 -15.42 -21.68 32.10
CA LYS A 311 -14.41 -22.48 32.82
C LYS A 311 -14.95 -23.78 33.44
N ARG A 312 -16.26 -23.81 33.79
CA ARG A 312 -16.93 -24.97 34.43
C ARG A 312 -17.67 -25.86 33.44
N LYS A 313 -17.62 -25.60 32.12
CA LYS A 313 -18.28 -26.37 31.06
C LYS A 313 -17.29 -27.20 30.27
N GLY A 314 -17.71 -28.40 29.87
CA GLY A 314 -16.91 -29.29 29.06
C GLY A 314 -16.73 -28.77 27.61
N LYS A 315 -15.69 -29.22 26.95
CA LYS A 315 -15.35 -28.82 25.55
C LYS A 315 -16.51 -29.06 24.57
N ARG A 316 -17.23 -30.19 24.70
CA ARG A 316 -18.39 -30.53 23.86
C ARG A 316 -19.51 -29.51 23.97
N TRP A 317 -19.83 -29.10 25.22
CA TRP A 317 -20.84 -28.07 25.49
C TRP A 317 -20.44 -26.73 24.85
N ILE A 318 -19.15 -26.32 24.99
CA ILE A 318 -18.63 -25.09 24.43
C ILE A 318 -18.72 -25.14 22.87
N ALA A 319 -18.35 -26.26 22.28
CA ALA A 319 -18.47 -26.46 20.84
C ALA A 319 -19.92 -26.27 20.37
N ASN A 320 -20.86 -26.98 20.98
CA ASN A 320 -22.28 -26.95 20.60
C ASN A 320 -22.90 -25.55 20.82
N LYS A 321 -22.38 -24.77 21.78
CA LYS A 321 -22.89 -23.42 22.04
C LYS A 321 -22.44 -22.41 20.99
N TYR A 322 -21.21 -22.48 20.48
CA TYR A 322 -20.58 -21.44 19.68
C TYR A 322 -20.38 -21.81 18.23
N TRP A 323 -20.36 -23.09 17.91
CA TRP A 323 -20.18 -23.59 16.55
C TRP A 323 -21.39 -24.42 16.12
N HIS A 324 -21.91 -24.10 14.95
CA HIS A 324 -23.12 -24.72 14.42
C HIS A 324 -22.84 -25.41 13.09
N HIS A 325 -23.65 -26.39 12.76
CA HIS A 325 -23.70 -26.95 11.42
C HIS A 325 -24.53 -26.01 10.55
N ILE A 326 -23.92 -25.35 9.61
CA ILE A 326 -24.56 -24.39 8.71
C ILE A 326 -24.06 -24.66 7.29
N ASP A 327 -24.98 -24.83 6.38
CA ASP A 327 -24.72 -25.25 5.03
C ASP A 327 -23.90 -26.58 5.03
N ASN A 328 -22.83 -26.69 4.28
CA ASN A 328 -21.99 -27.90 4.22
C ASN A 328 -20.84 -27.88 5.26
N ARG A 329 -20.89 -27.02 6.29
CA ARG A 329 -19.80 -26.87 7.25
C ARG A 329 -20.27 -27.18 8.68
N THR A 330 -19.59 -28.14 9.30
CA THR A 330 -19.96 -28.64 10.63
C THR A 330 -19.50 -27.75 11.79
N TRP A 331 -18.50 -26.88 11.56
CA TRP A 331 -17.89 -26.05 12.60
C TRP A 331 -17.89 -24.57 12.19
N THR A 332 -19.08 -23.98 12.06
CA THR A 332 -19.25 -22.55 11.76
C THR A 332 -19.44 -21.77 13.04
N PHE A 333 -18.53 -20.84 13.34
CA PHE A 333 -18.70 -19.91 14.46
C PHE A 333 -19.79 -18.91 14.11
N ALA A 334 -20.95 -19.08 14.73
CA ALA A 334 -22.15 -18.32 14.35
C ALA A 334 -23.07 -18.12 15.57
N ALA A 335 -23.83 -17.04 15.57
CA ALA A 335 -24.79 -16.71 16.60
C ALA A 335 -26.11 -16.24 16.00
N GLU A 336 -27.22 -16.47 16.70
CA GLU A 336 -28.46 -15.74 16.41
C GLU A 336 -28.23 -14.28 16.81
N PRO A 337 -28.44 -13.32 15.88
CA PRO A 337 -28.19 -11.91 16.19
C PRO A 337 -29.21 -11.40 17.21
N ALA A 338 -28.75 -10.67 18.21
CA ALA A 338 -29.63 -10.05 19.22
C ALA A 338 -30.52 -8.96 18.61
N PHE A 339 -30.10 -8.38 17.48
CA PHE A 339 -30.87 -7.39 16.73
C PHE A 339 -30.86 -7.77 15.25
N ARG A 340 -32.03 -7.97 14.66
CA ARG A 340 -32.21 -8.20 13.23
C ARG A 340 -32.60 -6.87 12.58
N GLY A 341 -31.72 -6.33 11.73
CA GLY A 341 -32.08 -5.26 10.82
C GLY A 341 -33.14 -5.73 9.80
N LYS A 342 -33.89 -4.80 9.19
CA LYS A 342 -34.98 -5.12 8.22
C LYS A 342 -34.53 -6.02 7.04
N ASP A 343 -33.24 -6.01 6.74
CA ASP A 343 -32.65 -6.73 5.57
C ASP A 343 -31.88 -8.00 5.99
N PHE A 344 -31.99 -8.46 7.25
CA PHE A 344 -31.27 -9.64 7.73
C PHE A 344 -32.20 -10.86 7.75
N ASP A 345 -32.19 -11.64 6.69
CA ASP A 345 -33.09 -12.79 6.45
C ASP A 345 -32.48 -14.12 6.96
N GLU A 346 -31.18 -14.15 7.31
CA GLU A 346 -30.51 -15.35 7.77
C GLU A 346 -30.74 -15.62 9.28
N LYS A 347 -30.96 -16.90 9.64
CA LYS A 347 -31.12 -17.31 11.05
C LYS A 347 -29.87 -17.00 11.87
N TYR A 348 -28.70 -17.12 11.28
CA TYR A 348 -27.40 -16.98 11.96
C TYR A 348 -26.53 -15.89 11.31
N LEU A 349 -25.95 -15.07 12.15
CA LEU A 349 -24.78 -14.25 11.78
C LEU A 349 -23.54 -15.13 11.84
N LYS A 350 -22.88 -15.33 10.71
CA LYS A 350 -21.72 -16.23 10.55
C LYS A 350 -20.41 -15.45 10.58
N LEU A 351 -19.36 -16.05 11.17
CA LEU A 351 -18.00 -15.58 10.97
C LEU A 351 -17.58 -15.88 9.51
N GLU A 352 -16.98 -14.92 8.85
CA GLU A 352 -16.41 -15.12 7.51
C GLU A 352 -15.17 -16.00 7.57
N TYR A 353 -15.05 -16.92 6.62
CA TYR A 353 -13.88 -17.76 6.45
C TYR A 353 -13.04 -17.26 5.27
N ALA A 354 -11.76 -17.03 5.53
CA ALA A 354 -10.81 -16.59 4.51
C ALA A 354 -10.74 -17.59 3.34
N ALA A 355 -10.73 -18.90 3.64
CA ALA A 355 -10.68 -19.97 2.66
C ALA A 355 -11.88 -20.03 1.69
N ASN A 356 -13.02 -19.42 2.04
CA ASN A 356 -14.16 -19.31 1.14
C ASN A 356 -13.98 -18.25 0.04
N THR A 357 -12.94 -17.40 0.17
CA THR A 357 -12.69 -16.34 -0.80
C THR A 357 -12.08 -16.92 -2.07
N LYS A 358 -12.76 -16.74 -3.19
CA LYS A 358 -12.28 -17.16 -4.51
C LYS A 358 -11.04 -16.37 -4.90
N ILE A 359 -9.97 -17.08 -5.24
CA ILE A 359 -8.76 -16.48 -5.82
C ILE A 359 -9.07 -16.15 -7.28
N ILE A 360 -8.79 -14.93 -7.68
CA ILE A 360 -9.03 -14.44 -9.05
C ILE A 360 -7.79 -13.73 -9.58
N ARG A 361 -7.59 -13.76 -10.90
CA ARG A 361 -6.53 -13.00 -11.52
C ARG A 361 -6.89 -11.51 -11.54
N PHE A 362 -5.94 -10.65 -11.18
CA PHE A 362 -6.10 -9.21 -11.31
C PHE A 362 -5.89 -8.77 -12.77
N LYS A 363 -6.75 -7.90 -13.27
CA LYS A 363 -6.57 -7.25 -14.58
C LYS A 363 -5.94 -5.88 -14.34
N LYS A 364 -4.65 -5.76 -14.63
CA LYS A 364 -3.90 -4.51 -14.46
C LYS A 364 -4.42 -3.45 -15.42
N ILE A 365 -4.49 -2.21 -14.96
CA ILE A 365 -4.77 -1.05 -15.81
C ILE A 365 -3.67 -0.88 -16.87
N ALA A 366 -4.05 -0.47 -18.07
CA ALA A 366 -3.07 -0.12 -19.11
C ALA A 366 -2.15 1.02 -18.61
N ALA A 367 -0.84 0.91 -18.83
CA ALA A 367 0.11 1.86 -18.28
C ALA A 367 -0.13 3.29 -18.76
N GLU A 368 -0.55 3.43 -20.03
CA GLU A 368 -0.84 4.70 -20.68
C GLU A 368 -2.26 5.22 -20.42
N ALA A 369 -3.12 4.43 -19.75
CA ALA A 369 -4.51 4.85 -19.48
C ALA A 369 -4.53 6.13 -18.64
N ASN A 370 -5.19 7.15 -19.16
CA ASN A 370 -5.32 8.45 -18.52
C ASN A 370 -6.82 8.82 -18.46
N PRO A 371 -7.41 8.96 -17.27
CA PRO A 371 -8.84 9.25 -17.12
C PRO A 371 -9.25 10.64 -17.64
N PHE A 372 -8.28 11.51 -17.93
CA PHE A 372 -8.49 12.85 -18.47
C PHE A 372 -8.27 12.96 -19.99
N ASP A 373 -7.94 11.87 -20.68
CA ASP A 373 -7.75 11.82 -22.12
C ASP A 373 -8.94 11.11 -22.76
N GLU A 374 -9.65 11.79 -23.64
CA GLU A 374 -10.88 11.32 -24.29
C GLU A 374 -10.76 9.94 -24.95
N LYS A 375 -9.58 9.60 -25.47
CA LYS A 375 -9.34 8.27 -26.07
C LYS A 375 -9.49 7.11 -25.09
N TRP A 376 -9.44 7.37 -23.77
CA TRP A 376 -9.58 6.38 -22.74
C TRP A 376 -10.96 6.36 -22.06
N THR A 377 -11.91 7.22 -22.47
CA THR A 377 -13.22 7.32 -21.85
C THR A 377 -13.92 5.97 -21.80
N GLY A 378 -14.05 5.26 -22.91
CA GLY A 378 -14.67 3.93 -22.96
C GLY A 378 -13.94 2.86 -22.14
N TYR A 379 -12.63 3.02 -21.90
CA TYR A 379 -11.85 2.09 -21.07
C TYR A 379 -12.21 2.17 -19.58
N TYR A 380 -12.66 3.32 -19.10
CA TYR A 380 -13.05 3.53 -17.70
C TYR A 380 -14.54 3.32 -17.45
N GLU A 381 -15.35 3.20 -18.49
CA GLU A 381 -16.79 2.92 -18.40
C GLU A 381 -17.11 1.42 -18.36
N GLU A 382 -16.17 0.53 -18.76
CA GLU A 382 -16.23 -0.92 -18.64
C GLU A 382 -15.84 -1.40 -17.22
#